data_1e6f9e785ae4b0e3457597d1818d4b60
#
_entry.id   1e6f9e785ae4b0e3457597d1818d4b60
#
_cell.length_a   1.000
_cell.length_b   1.000
_cell.length_c   1.000
_cell.angle_alpha   90.00
_cell.angle_beta   90.00
_cell.angle_gamma   90.00
#
_symmetry.space_group_name_H-M   'P 1'
#
loop_
_entity.id
_entity.type
_entity.pdbx_description
1 polymer ?
#
loop_
_entity_poly.entity_id
_entity_poly.type
_entity_poly.pdbx_seq_one_letter_code
_entity_poly.pdbx_strand_id
1 'polypeptide(L)'
;MQAWSLREPIVKAVPQNDLIILDLNGEKIKGRKGFWGYPAVEGNLHNFGGRINMHGDLRLLASNQYMTALKQYPNVCGSGLFMEAIEQNPVYYDLAFEMPLHKGEVAIEEWLKQYANRRYGAVSPSAQQAMICLLEGPYRPGTNGTERSSIIAARPALNVKKSGPNAGLGIPYSPLLVIQAEGLLLKDADKLKNSEPYRFDVIDVQRQMMTNMGQVIHKRAAEAFLNRDKEAFALHSKRFLQMLEDVDELLRTRPEFNFDRWLTSARSWGDTEEEKNLLEYDATCLLYT
;
A
#
# COMPACT_ATOMS: atom_id res chain seq x y z
N MET A 1 21.62 -2.73 -10.43
CA MET A 1 20.90 -2.48 -11.72
C MET A 1 19.52 -3.10 -11.61
N GLN A 2 18.48 -2.42 -12.09
CA GLN A 2 17.12 -2.94 -12.07
C GLN A 2 16.87 -3.99 -13.16
N ALA A 3 16.12 -5.05 -12.83
CA ALA A 3 15.93 -6.20 -13.73
C ALA A 3 14.95 -5.99 -14.90
N TRP A 4 14.23 -4.87 -14.97
CA TRP A 4 13.11 -4.69 -15.92
C TRP A 4 13.53 -4.72 -17.39
N SER A 5 14.61 -4.08 -17.75
CA SER A 5 15.08 -3.94 -19.13
C SER A 5 16.48 -4.53 -19.36
N LEU A 6 16.93 -5.47 -18.51
CA LEU A 6 18.24 -6.10 -18.65
C LEU A 6 18.39 -6.87 -19.97
N ARG A 7 19.52 -6.66 -20.63
CA ARG A 7 19.96 -7.46 -21.76
C ARG A 7 21.29 -8.14 -21.45
N GLU A 8 21.39 -9.43 -21.75
CA GLU A 8 22.56 -10.24 -21.43
C GLU A 8 23.90 -9.62 -21.88
N PRO A 9 24.06 -9.09 -23.11
CA PRO A 9 25.31 -8.48 -23.53
C PRO A 9 25.73 -7.26 -22.70
N ILE A 10 24.76 -6.47 -22.23
CA ILE A 10 25.02 -5.29 -21.38
C ILE A 10 25.48 -5.73 -20.00
N VAL A 11 24.81 -6.71 -19.41
CA VAL A 11 25.18 -7.24 -18.11
C VAL A 11 26.57 -7.86 -18.15
N LYS A 12 26.86 -8.68 -19.17
CA LYS A 12 28.15 -9.34 -19.33
C LYS A 12 29.33 -8.40 -19.66
N ALA A 13 29.05 -7.16 -20.03
CA ALA A 13 30.11 -6.16 -20.21
C ALA A 13 30.64 -5.60 -18.87
N VAL A 14 29.98 -5.89 -17.74
CA VAL A 14 30.39 -5.49 -16.40
C VAL A 14 30.93 -6.73 -15.66
N PRO A 15 32.08 -6.64 -14.95
CA PRO A 15 32.56 -7.75 -14.13
C PRO A 15 31.51 -8.19 -13.12
N GLN A 16 31.41 -9.50 -12.87
CA GLN A 16 30.37 -10.09 -12.02
C GLN A 16 30.37 -9.54 -10.58
N ASN A 17 31.57 -9.23 -10.06
CA ASN A 17 31.73 -8.69 -8.71
C ASN A 17 31.40 -7.20 -8.57
N ASP A 18 31.22 -6.52 -9.70
CA ASP A 18 30.97 -5.07 -9.71
C ASP A 18 29.48 -4.75 -9.94
N LEU A 19 28.63 -5.76 -10.04
CA LEU A 19 27.23 -5.57 -10.36
C LEU A 19 26.32 -6.44 -9.49
N ILE A 20 25.33 -5.80 -8.83
CA ILE A 20 24.19 -6.46 -8.19
C ILE A 20 22.94 -6.15 -8.98
N ILE A 21 22.15 -7.18 -9.28
CA ILE A 21 20.89 -7.04 -10.02
C ILE A 21 19.73 -7.01 -9.01
N LEU A 22 18.87 -6.00 -9.12
CA LEU A 22 17.70 -5.85 -8.28
C LEU A 22 16.49 -6.37 -9.05
N ASP A 23 15.96 -7.53 -8.65
CA ASP A 23 14.72 -8.08 -9.19
C ASP A 23 13.53 -7.53 -8.41
N LEU A 24 12.97 -6.41 -8.88
CA LEU A 24 12.05 -5.59 -8.11
C LEU A 24 10.78 -6.34 -7.62
N ASN A 25 10.36 -7.39 -8.33
CA ASN A 25 9.21 -8.21 -7.96
C ASN A 25 9.53 -9.71 -7.81
N GLY A 26 10.81 -10.10 -7.82
CA GLY A 26 11.19 -11.51 -7.77
C GLY A 26 10.77 -12.35 -8.99
N GLU A 27 10.34 -11.69 -10.08
CA GLU A 27 9.72 -12.37 -11.23
C GLU A 27 10.63 -12.54 -12.45
N LYS A 28 11.72 -11.80 -12.52
CA LYS A 28 12.57 -11.77 -13.72
C LYS A 28 13.70 -12.80 -13.69
N ILE A 29 14.14 -13.25 -12.51
CA ILE A 29 15.24 -14.17 -12.34
C ILE A 29 15.04 -15.48 -13.09
N LYS A 30 13.83 -16.05 -13.04
CA LYS A 30 13.48 -17.30 -13.74
C LYS A 30 13.61 -17.15 -15.25
N GLY A 31 12.99 -16.12 -15.81
CA GLY A 31 12.99 -15.86 -17.25
C GLY A 31 14.35 -15.40 -17.82
N ARG A 32 15.32 -15.09 -16.94
CA ARG A 32 16.66 -14.60 -17.30
C ARG A 32 17.76 -15.52 -16.81
N LYS A 33 17.50 -16.83 -16.76
CA LYS A 33 18.51 -17.87 -16.45
C LYS A 33 19.31 -17.56 -15.17
N GLY A 34 18.63 -17.15 -14.09
CA GLY A 34 19.30 -16.78 -12.84
C GLY A 34 20.22 -15.56 -12.97
N PHE A 35 19.87 -14.62 -13.88
CA PHE A 35 20.71 -13.46 -14.20
C PHE A 35 22.14 -13.81 -14.55
N TRP A 36 22.31 -14.94 -15.24
CA TRP A 36 23.62 -15.44 -15.71
C TRP A 36 24.67 -15.61 -14.57
N GLY A 37 24.22 -15.85 -13.34
CA GLY A 37 25.06 -16.03 -12.17
C GLY A 37 25.48 -14.73 -11.47
N TYR A 38 25.04 -13.57 -11.90
CA TYR A 38 25.32 -12.30 -11.20
C TYR A 38 24.60 -12.25 -9.87
N PRO A 39 25.21 -11.65 -8.82
CA PRO A 39 24.55 -11.41 -7.55
C PRO A 39 23.20 -10.73 -7.74
N ALA A 40 22.16 -11.24 -7.10
CA ALA A 40 20.80 -10.72 -7.25
C ALA A 40 20.12 -10.52 -5.89
N VAL A 41 19.31 -9.48 -5.81
CA VAL A 41 18.39 -9.22 -4.69
C VAL A 41 16.99 -9.58 -5.16
N GLU A 42 16.36 -10.51 -4.46
CA GLU A 42 14.94 -10.83 -4.65
C GLU A 42 14.09 -9.74 -3.98
N GLY A 43 13.17 -9.16 -4.73
CA GLY A 43 12.51 -7.95 -4.33
C GLY A 43 11.00 -8.01 -4.30
N ASN A 44 10.42 -7.05 -3.59
CA ASN A 44 9.00 -6.76 -3.59
C ASN A 44 8.77 -5.28 -3.89
N LEU A 45 8.23 -4.99 -5.06
CA LEU A 45 7.68 -3.69 -5.41
C LEU A 45 6.21 -3.69 -4.98
N HIS A 46 5.98 -3.32 -3.74
CA HIS A 46 4.68 -3.45 -3.11
C HIS A 46 3.69 -2.37 -3.59
N ASN A 47 4.14 -1.14 -3.73
CA ASN A 47 3.28 -0.02 -4.10
C ASN A 47 3.93 0.93 -5.10
N PHE A 48 3.09 1.73 -5.74
CA PHE A 48 3.47 2.80 -6.66
C PHE A 48 3.10 4.15 -6.06
N GLY A 49 3.87 5.19 -6.39
CA GLY A 49 3.65 6.55 -5.90
C GLY A 49 2.22 7.06 -6.16
N GLY A 50 1.70 7.83 -5.23
CA GLY A 50 0.35 8.39 -5.27
C GLY A 50 -0.79 7.42 -4.97
N ARG A 51 -0.50 6.16 -4.63
CA ARG A 51 -1.51 5.18 -4.23
C ARG A 51 -1.56 5.03 -2.74
N ILE A 52 -2.77 5.02 -2.21
CA ILE A 52 -3.02 5.14 -0.77
C ILE A 52 -3.84 3.99 -0.19
N ASN A 53 -4.35 3.07 -1.01
CA ASN A 53 -5.18 1.99 -0.53
C ASN A 53 -4.37 0.92 0.21
N MET A 54 -4.99 0.31 1.22
CA MET A 54 -4.47 -0.91 1.83
C MET A 54 -4.46 -2.03 0.79
N HIS A 55 -3.32 -2.70 0.64
CA HIS A 55 -3.19 -3.84 -0.27
C HIS A 55 -1.91 -4.64 0.02
N GLY A 56 -1.80 -5.80 -0.59
CA GLY A 56 -0.64 -6.68 -0.52
C GLY A 56 -1.06 -8.12 -0.26
N ASP A 57 -0.47 -9.07 -0.97
CA ASP A 57 -0.74 -10.50 -0.79
C ASP A 57 0.10 -11.05 0.36
N LEU A 58 -0.45 -11.00 1.59
CA LEU A 58 0.27 -11.49 2.77
C LEU A 58 0.44 -13.02 2.75
N ARG A 59 -0.47 -13.77 2.13
CA ARG A 59 -0.33 -15.23 2.01
C ARG A 59 0.83 -15.60 1.07
N LEU A 60 0.95 -14.89 -0.04
CA LEU A 60 2.06 -15.06 -0.96
C LEU A 60 3.39 -14.68 -0.29
N LEU A 61 3.43 -13.57 0.45
CA LEU A 61 4.60 -13.15 1.18
C LEU A 61 5.01 -14.18 2.24
N ALA A 62 4.04 -14.70 3.02
CA ALA A 62 4.25 -15.72 4.04
C ALA A 62 4.73 -17.07 3.47
N SER A 63 4.53 -17.33 2.18
CA SER A 63 5.08 -18.53 1.50
C SER A 63 6.62 -18.52 1.35
N ASN A 64 7.25 -17.41 1.70
CA ASN A 64 8.69 -17.20 1.69
C ASN A 64 9.34 -17.36 0.30
N GLN A 65 8.95 -16.51 -0.61
CA GLN A 65 9.47 -16.48 -1.98
C GLN A 65 10.99 -16.28 -2.01
N TYR A 66 11.54 -15.47 -1.07
CA TYR A 66 12.98 -15.26 -0.95
C TYR A 66 13.73 -16.57 -0.72
N MET A 67 13.29 -17.38 0.24
CA MET A 67 13.94 -18.68 0.51
C MET A 67 13.77 -19.67 -0.66
N THR A 68 12.66 -19.57 -1.39
CA THR A 68 12.44 -20.34 -2.60
C THR A 68 13.42 -19.93 -3.69
N ALA A 69 13.57 -18.63 -3.93
CA ALA A 69 14.53 -18.09 -4.88
C ALA A 69 15.98 -18.43 -4.51
N LEU A 70 16.36 -18.30 -3.24
CA LEU A 70 17.68 -18.63 -2.75
C LEU A 70 18.05 -20.12 -2.95
N LYS A 71 17.09 -21.03 -2.73
CA LYS A 71 17.31 -22.47 -2.98
C LYS A 71 17.47 -22.78 -4.46
N GLN A 72 16.76 -22.08 -5.33
CA GLN A 72 16.78 -22.31 -6.78
C GLN A 72 17.97 -21.61 -7.46
N TYR A 73 18.38 -20.46 -6.96
CA TYR A 73 19.39 -19.60 -7.54
C TYR A 73 20.43 -19.19 -6.48
N PRO A 74 21.58 -19.92 -6.36
CA PRO A 74 22.58 -19.65 -5.33
C PRO A 74 23.23 -18.27 -5.38
N ASN A 75 23.05 -17.53 -6.49
CA ASN A 75 23.52 -16.16 -6.66
C ASN A 75 22.52 -15.11 -6.10
N VAL A 76 21.37 -15.52 -5.58
CA VAL A 76 20.51 -14.63 -4.78
C VAL A 76 21.23 -14.37 -3.46
N CYS A 77 21.56 -13.10 -3.20
CA CYS A 77 22.37 -12.69 -2.05
C CYS A 77 21.62 -11.84 -1.03
N GLY A 78 20.35 -11.55 -1.28
CA GLY A 78 19.52 -10.76 -0.37
C GLY A 78 18.07 -10.63 -0.82
N SER A 79 17.24 -10.12 0.08
CA SER A 79 15.89 -9.67 -0.20
C SER A 79 15.80 -8.15 -0.10
N GLY A 80 14.82 -7.54 -0.78
CA GLY A 80 14.66 -6.08 -0.78
C GLY A 80 13.20 -5.64 -0.93
N LEU A 81 12.92 -4.45 -0.41
CA LEU A 81 11.66 -3.75 -0.60
C LEU A 81 11.90 -2.51 -1.45
N PHE A 82 11.13 -2.35 -2.51
CA PHE A 82 11.28 -1.28 -3.49
C PHE A 82 9.99 -0.48 -3.61
N MET A 83 9.51 0.04 -2.47
CA MET A 83 8.30 0.85 -2.43
C MET A 83 8.54 2.25 -3.02
N GLU A 84 7.54 2.80 -3.70
CA GLU A 84 7.51 4.18 -4.18
C GLU A 84 6.70 5.10 -3.24
N ALA A 85 6.00 4.54 -2.26
CA ALA A 85 5.31 5.26 -1.19
C ALA A 85 5.64 4.64 0.16
N ILE A 86 5.59 5.43 1.21
CA ILE A 86 5.90 5.04 2.58
C ILE A 86 4.72 5.37 3.50
N GLU A 87 4.82 4.96 4.77
CA GLU A 87 3.82 5.23 5.82
C GLU A 87 2.46 4.59 5.55
N GLN A 88 2.43 3.47 4.82
CA GLN A 88 1.23 2.68 4.58
C GLN A 88 1.54 1.18 4.65
N ASN A 89 0.51 0.37 4.89
CA ASN A 89 0.60 -1.09 4.94
C ASN A 89 1.72 -1.63 5.88
N PRO A 90 1.86 -1.14 7.12
CA PRO A 90 2.96 -1.53 8.01
C PRO A 90 3.04 -3.04 8.24
N VAL A 91 1.91 -3.73 8.28
CA VAL A 91 1.86 -5.21 8.43
C VAL A 91 2.57 -5.95 7.29
N TYR A 92 2.48 -5.41 6.07
CA TYR A 92 3.16 -6.00 4.92
C TYR A 92 4.68 -5.88 5.06
N TYR A 93 5.16 -4.70 5.44
CA TYR A 93 6.59 -4.44 5.58
C TYR A 93 7.20 -5.18 6.76
N ASP A 94 6.52 -5.25 7.90
CA ASP A 94 6.98 -6.02 9.05
C ASP A 94 7.17 -7.49 8.69
N LEU A 95 6.19 -8.10 8.01
CA LEU A 95 6.31 -9.47 7.55
C LEU A 95 7.43 -9.63 6.51
N ALA A 96 7.52 -8.72 5.54
CA ALA A 96 8.53 -8.80 4.48
C ALA A 96 9.96 -8.75 5.03
N PHE A 97 10.23 -7.91 6.03
CA PHE A 97 11.53 -7.85 6.70
C PHE A 97 11.81 -9.07 7.59
N GLU A 98 10.77 -9.71 8.11
CA GLU A 98 10.89 -10.90 8.94
C GLU A 98 11.14 -12.17 8.11
N MET A 99 10.58 -12.26 6.89
CA MET A 99 10.63 -13.46 6.05
C MET A 99 12.03 -14.02 5.79
N PRO A 100 13.08 -13.23 5.56
CA PRO A 100 14.44 -13.76 5.39
C PRO A 100 15.01 -14.51 6.61
N LEU A 101 14.45 -14.27 7.79
CA LEU A 101 14.85 -14.94 9.03
C LEU A 101 14.21 -16.33 9.20
N HIS A 102 13.17 -16.63 8.44
CA HIS A 102 12.48 -17.91 8.45
C HIS A 102 13.06 -18.87 7.42
N LYS A 103 13.19 -20.16 7.79
CA LYS A 103 13.69 -21.21 6.88
C LYS A 103 12.63 -21.72 5.88
N GLY A 104 11.39 -21.33 6.03
CA GLY A 104 10.25 -21.77 5.23
C GLY A 104 9.03 -20.88 5.41
N GLU A 105 7.88 -21.43 5.05
CA GLU A 105 6.58 -20.78 5.17
C GLU A 105 6.23 -20.38 6.61
N VAL A 106 5.49 -19.29 6.75
CA VAL A 106 4.95 -18.78 8.03
C VAL A 106 3.44 -18.99 8.07
N ALA A 107 2.93 -19.50 9.19
CA ALA A 107 1.49 -19.62 9.45
C ALA A 107 0.89 -18.22 9.64
N ILE A 108 0.41 -17.62 8.55
CA ILE A 108 0.07 -16.18 8.49
C ILE A 108 -1.00 -15.76 9.49
N GLU A 109 -2.03 -16.59 9.73
CA GLU A 109 -3.08 -16.26 10.69
C GLU A 109 -2.56 -16.17 12.12
N GLU A 110 -1.66 -17.08 12.49
CA GLU A 110 -1.06 -17.06 13.82
C GLU A 110 -0.04 -15.91 13.95
N TRP A 111 0.73 -15.67 12.90
CA TRP A 111 1.63 -14.52 12.84
C TRP A 111 0.88 -13.19 13.01
N LEU A 112 -0.26 -13.02 12.34
CA LEU A 112 -1.09 -11.81 12.45
C LEU A 112 -1.65 -11.59 13.86
N LYS A 113 -2.05 -12.63 14.57
CA LYS A 113 -2.46 -12.53 15.97
C LYS A 113 -1.32 -12.04 16.87
N GLN A 114 -0.13 -12.60 16.67
CA GLN A 114 1.07 -12.18 17.40
C GLN A 114 1.50 -10.77 17.00
N TYR A 115 1.42 -10.42 15.70
CA TYR A 115 1.67 -9.08 15.20
C TYR A 115 0.78 -8.05 15.89
N ALA A 116 -0.54 -8.26 15.94
CA ALA A 116 -1.46 -7.35 16.64
C ALA A 116 -1.07 -7.14 18.10
N ASN A 117 -0.72 -8.22 18.81
CA ASN A 117 -0.31 -8.14 20.22
C ASN A 117 0.99 -7.36 20.40
N ARG A 118 2.01 -7.61 19.57
CA ARG A 118 3.30 -6.91 19.61
C ARG A 118 3.12 -5.42 19.27
N ARG A 119 2.38 -5.16 18.19
CA ARG A 119 2.18 -3.81 17.65
C ARG A 119 1.40 -2.93 18.62
N TYR A 120 0.39 -3.48 19.29
CA TYR A 120 -0.45 -2.68 20.18
C TYR A 120 0.00 -2.75 21.66
N GLY A 121 0.98 -3.60 21.97
CA GLY A 121 1.52 -3.74 23.32
C GLY A 121 0.56 -4.44 24.31
N ALA A 122 -0.50 -5.09 23.82
CA ALA A 122 -1.47 -5.80 24.64
C ALA A 122 -2.19 -6.91 23.87
N VAL A 123 -2.58 -7.98 24.56
CA VAL A 123 -3.38 -9.05 23.95
C VAL A 123 -4.83 -8.57 23.80
N SER A 124 -5.31 -8.53 22.55
CA SER A 124 -6.70 -8.17 22.24
C SER A 124 -7.27 -9.14 21.20
N PRO A 125 -8.15 -10.07 21.60
CA PRO A 125 -8.79 -10.99 20.66
C PRO A 125 -9.58 -10.31 19.57
N SER A 126 -10.19 -9.15 19.83
CA SER A 126 -10.90 -8.38 18.82
C SER A 126 -9.93 -7.75 17.81
N ALA A 127 -8.80 -7.19 18.24
CA ALA A 127 -7.78 -6.68 17.34
C ALA A 127 -7.13 -7.81 16.51
N GLN A 128 -6.89 -8.97 17.10
CA GLN A 128 -6.43 -10.16 16.35
C GLN A 128 -7.43 -10.55 15.25
N GLN A 129 -8.72 -10.57 15.57
CA GLN A 129 -9.76 -10.88 14.57
C GLN A 129 -9.89 -9.79 13.50
N ALA A 130 -9.65 -8.52 13.85
CA ALA A 130 -9.58 -7.43 12.88
C ALA A 130 -8.50 -7.68 11.83
N MET A 131 -7.30 -8.13 12.24
CA MET A 131 -6.24 -8.48 11.29
C MET A 131 -6.62 -9.64 10.36
N ILE A 132 -7.41 -10.61 10.84
CA ILE A 132 -7.94 -11.69 9.97
C ILE A 132 -8.96 -11.13 8.96
N CYS A 133 -9.81 -10.19 9.36
CA CYS A 133 -10.70 -9.51 8.40
C CYS A 133 -9.91 -8.74 7.33
N LEU A 134 -8.82 -8.09 7.70
CA LEU A 134 -7.95 -7.39 6.76
C LEU A 134 -7.18 -8.36 5.85
N LEU A 135 -6.77 -9.53 6.35
CA LEU A 135 -6.15 -10.60 5.55
C LEU A 135 -7.07 -11.07 4.43
N GLU A 136 -8.36 -11.27 4.72
CA GLU A 136 -9.36 -11.71 3.74
C GLU A 136 -9.90 -10.55 2.87
N GLY A 137 -9.66 -9.33 3.30
CA GLY A 137 -10.01 -8.08 2.64
C GLY A 137 -8.87 -7.54 1.76
N PRO A 138 -8.29 -6.39 2.10
CA PRO A 138 -7.26 -5.72 1.30
C PRO A 138 -5.97 -6.53 1.13
N TYR A 139 -5.64 -7.42 2.04
CA TYR A 139 -4.41 -8.23 2.01
C TYR A 139 -4.60 -9.65 1.46
N ARG A 140 -5.70 -9.89 0.76
CA ARG A 140 -6.04 -11.19 0.17
C ARG A 140 -5.13 -11.58 -1.00
N PRO A 141 -5.09 -12.88 -1.39
CA PRO A 141 -4.36 -13.34 -2.56
C PRO A 141 -4.73 -12.58 -3.85
N GLY A 142 -3.73 -12.36 -4.69
CA GLY A 142 -3.88 -11.69 -5.98
C GLY A 142 -3.91 -10.15 -5.93
N THR A 143 -3.61 -9.54 -4.78
CA THR A 143 -3.51 -8.09 -4.66
C THR A 143 -2.09 -7.55 -4.87
N ASN A 144 -1.08 -8.42 -4.95
CA ASN A 144 0.31 -8.02 -5.13
C ASN A 144 0.55 -7.37 -6.51
N GLY A 145 1.27 -6.26 -6.55
CA GLY A 145 1.64 -5.54 -7.78
C GLY A 145 0.48 -4.86 -8.53
N THR A 146 -0.73 -4.92 -8.02
CA THR A 146 -1.93 -4.34 -8.65
C THR A 146 -2.78 -3.54 -7.67
N GLU A 147 -2.14 -2.68 -6.91
CA GLU A 147 -2.85 -1.75 -6.05
C GLU A 147 -3.95 -1.01 -6.82
N ARG A 148 -5.16 -1.00 -6.27
CA ARG A 148 -6.29 -0.31 -6.87
C ARG A 148 -6.25 1.18 -6.55
N SER A 149 -6.64 2.00 -7.52
CA SER A 149 -6.79 3.43 -7.31
C SER A 149 -7.97 3.76 -6.39
N SER A 150 -7.86 4.85 -5.65
CA SER A 150 -8.94 5.38 -4.83
C SER A 150 -9.74 6.43 -5.57
N ILE A 151 -11.07 6.38 -5.44
CA ILE A 151 -11.95 7.41 -6.00
C ILE A 151 -11.72 8.79 -5.38
N ILE A 152 -11.29 8.85 -4.13
CA ILE A 152 -11.03 10.12 -3.44
C ILE A 152 -9.79 10.84 -3.97
N ALA A 153 -8.85 10.12 -4.59
CA ALA A 153 -7.66 10.68 -5.24
C ALA A 153 -7.86 10.93 -6.74
N ALA A 154 -9.03 10.63 -7.30
CA ALA A 154 -9.29 10.80 -8.72
C ALA A 154 -9.62 12.24 -9.08
N ARG A 155 -9.26 12.66 -10.30
CA ARG A 155 -9.75 13.93 -10.85
C ARG A 155 -11.30 13.88 -10.92
N PRO A 156 -11.99 14.94 -10.48
CA PRO A 156 -13.45 14.96 -10.46
C PRO A 156 -14.05 14.75 -11.86
N ALA A 157 -14.78 13.65 -12.03
CA ALA A 157 -15.54 13.32 -13.22
C ALA A 157 -16.60 12.26 -12.90
N LEU A 158 -17.70 12.22 -13.66
CA LEU A 158 -18.74 11.22 -13.46
C LEU A 158 -18.36 9.83 -14.00
N ASN A 159 -17.47 9.77 -14.98
CA ASN A 159 -17.05 8.54 -15.66
C ASN A 159 -15.63 8.08 -15.30
N VAL A 160 -15.21 8.37 -14.08
CA VAL A 160 -13.88 7.99 -13.61
C VAL A 160 -13.69 6.47 -13.69
N LYS A 161 -12.63 6.04 -14.34
CA LYS A 161 -12.24 4.62 -14.44
C LYS A 161 -10.98 4.29 -13.65
N LYS A 162 -10.13 5.27 -13.41
CA LYS A 162 -8.85 5.15 -12.70
C LYS A 162 -8.45 6.51 -12.12
N SER A 163 -7.67 6.52 -11.08
CA SER A 163 -7.07 7.73 -10.48
C SER A 163 -5.54 7.77 -10.61
N GLY A 164 -4.97 6.85 -11.36
CA GLY A 164 -3.53 6.78 -11.61
C GLY A 164 -3.25 5.96 -12.86
N PRO A 165 -1.96 5.86 -13.29
CA PRO A 165 -1.63 5.32 -14.60
C PRO A 165 -1.97 3.82 -14.77
N ASN A 166 -1.91 3.00 -13.74
CA ASN A 166 -1.85 1.55 -13.92
C ASN A 166 -2.96 0.74 -13.22
N ALA A 167 -3.90 1.37 -12.53
CA ALA A 167 -4.94 0.62 -11.83
C ALA A 167 -6.33 1.25 -11.90
N GLY A 168 -7.34 0.40 -12.09
CA GLY A 168 -8.75 0.79 -12.05
C GLY A 168 -9.26 0.98 -10.62
N LEU A 169 -10.47 1.53 -10.51
CA LEU A 169 -11.13 1.82 -9.23
C LEU A 169 -11.82 0.61 -8.57
N GLY A 170 -11.73 -0.58 -9.11
CA GLY A 170 -12.43 -1.75 -8.55
C GLY A 170 -11.95 -2.12 -7.14
N ILE A 171 -12.87 -2.50 -6.27
CA ILE A 171 -12.55 -3.07 -4.97
C ILE A 171 -12.55 -4.61 -5.12
N PRO A 172 -11.39 -5.31 -5.00
CA PRO A 172 -11.29 -6.74 -5.30
C PRO A 172 -11.73 -7.65 -4.15
N TYR A 173 -12.30 -7.10 -3.10
CA TYR A 173 -12.77 -7.80 -1.90
C TYR A 173 -14.12 -7.25 -1.42
N SER A 174 -14.75 -7.90 -0.45
CA SER A 174 -15.96 -7.37 0.18
C SER A 174 -15.64 -6.17 1.07
N PRO A 175 -16.17 -4.97 0.80
CA PRO A 175 -15.97 -3.81 1.68
C PRO A 175 -16.42 -4.04 3.11
N LEU A 176 -17.34 -4.98 3.35
CA LEU A 176 -17.81 -5.35 4.69
C LEU A 176 -16.70 -5.87 5.59
N LEU A 177 -15.64 -6.47 5.03
CA LEU A 177 -14.50 -6.95 5.81
C LEU A 177 -13.73 -5.80 6.46
N VAL A 178 -13.60 -4.67 5.79
CA VAL A 178 -12.95 -3.48 6.36
C VAL A 178 -13.85 -2.85 7.43
N ILE A 179 -15.16 -2.80 7.20
CA ILE A 179 -16.14 -2.32 8.21
C ILE A 179 -16.11 -3.21 9.46
N GLN A 180 -16.02 -4.52 9.29
CA GLN A 180 -15.89 -5.46 10.41
C GLN A 180 -14.57 -5.28 11.15
N ALA A 181 -13.45 -5.09 10.42
CA ALA A 181 -12.15 -4.85 11.02
C ALA A 181 -12.16 -3.59 11.88
N GLU A 182 -12.74 -2.50 11.37
CA GLU A 182 -12.88 -1.24 12.11
C GLU A 182 -13.69 -1.43 13.39
N GLY A 183 -14.88 -2.03 13.29
CA GLY A 183 -15.72 -2.31 14.48
C GLY A 183 -15.03 -3.19 15.51
N LEU A 184 -14.17 -4.13 15.09
CA LEU A 184 -13.39 -5.00 15.97
C LEU A 184 -12.23 -4.24 16.65
N LEU A 185 -11.55 -3.34 15.92
CA LEU A 185 -10.52 -2.48 16.52
C LEU A 185 -11.11 -1.57 17.57
N LEU A 186 -12.26 -0.95 17.31
CA LEU A 186 -12.92 -0.03 18.24
C LEU A 186 -13.46 -0.72 19.52
N LYS A 187 -13.69 -2.02 19.49
CA LYS A 187 -14.17 -2.79 20.66
C LYS A 187 -13.27 -2.67 21.87
N ASP A 188 -11.95 -2.65 21.66
CA ASP A 188 -10.96 -2.58 22.74
C ASP A 188 -10.26 -1.21 22.79
N ALA A 189 -10.92 -0.15 22.27
CA ALA A 189 -10.35 1.18 22.19
C ALA A 189 -9.85 1.71 23.54
N ASP A 190 -10.63 1.53 24.61
CA ASP A 190 -10.22 1.98 25.95
C ASP A 190 -8.94 1.31 26.44
N LYS A 191 -8.73 0.06 26.08
CA LYS A 191 -7.54 -0.71 26.44
C LYS A 191 -6.32 -0.32 25.62
N LEU A 192 -6.53 0.01 24.33
CA LEU A 192 -5.47 0.18 23.34
C LEU A 192 -5.13 1.64 23.01
N LYS A 193 -5.96 2.60 23.44
CA LYS A 193 -5.86 4.04 23.07
C LYS A 193 -4.52 4.71 23.37
N ASN A 194 -3.71 4.15 24.28
CA ASN A 194 -2.38 4.68 24.59
C ASN A 194 -1.28 4.15 23.67
N SER A 195 -1.58 3.20 22.79
CA SER A 195 -0.66 2.68 21.79
C SER A 195 -0.70 3.56 20.53
N GLU A 196 0.42 4.17 20.17
CA GLU A 196 0.54 4.98 18.95
C GLU A 196 0.27 4.16 17.68
N PRO A 197 0.86 2.93 17.53
CA PRO A 197 0.56 2.11 16.36
C PRO A 197 -0.91 1.71 16.26
N TYR A 198 -1.60 1.51 17.38
CA TYR A 198 -3.03 1.24 17.37
C TYR A 198 -3.83 2.44 16.84
N ARG A 199 -3.52 3.66 17.30
CA ARG A 199 -4.18 4.88 16.83
C ARG A 199 -3.95 5.10 15.34
N PHE A 200 -2.73 4.83 14.85
CA PHE A 200 -2.43 4.89 13.43
C PHE A 200 -3.31 3.89 12.65
N ASP A 201 -3.34 2.62 13.07
CA ASP A 201 -4.07 1.58 12.35
C ASP A 201 -5.59 1.82 12.34
N VAL A 202 -6.17 2.33 13.43
CA VAL A 202 -7.59 2.73 13.46
C VAL A 202 -7.87 3.80 12.39
N ILE A 203 -7.06 4.86 12.33
CA ILE A 203 -7.24 5.93 11.35
C ILE A 203 -7.06 5.39 9.92
N ASP A 204 -6.06 4.54 9.68
CA ASP A 204 -5.81 3.99 8.35
C ASP A 204 -6.92 3.03 7.87
N VAL A 205 -7.43 2.18 8.77
CA VAL A 205 -8.57 1.30 8.47
C VAL A 205 -9.85 2.12 8.23
N GLN A 206 -10.10 3.16 9.03
CA GLN A 206 -11.23 4.06 8.83
C GLN A 206 -11.13 4.81 7.51
N ARG A 207 -9.96 5.33 7.16
CA ARG A 207 -9.69 5.93 5.86
C ARG A 207 -10.02 4.96 4.72
N GLN A 208 -9.57 3.70 4.82
CA GLN A 208 -9.87 2.68 3.80
C GLN A 208 -11.37 2.38 3.71
N MET A 209 -12.07 2.29 4.85
CA MET A 209 -13.51 2.10 4.89
C MET A 209 -14.24 3.26 4.18
N MET A 210 -13.89 4.50 4.51
CA MET A 210 -14.50 5.69 3.90
C MET A 210 -14.20 5.76 2.39
N THR A 211 -12.98 5.41 1.97
CA THR A 211 -12.61 5.29 0.55
C THR A 211 -13.50 4.30 -0.19
N ASN A 212 -13.71 3.11 0.40
CA ASN A 212 -14.58 2.09 -0.18
C ASN A 212 -16.05 2.59 -0.28
N MET A 213 -16.55 3.28 0.74
CA MET A 213 -17.88 3.90 0.73
C MET A 213 -17.98 5.00 -0.33
N GLY A 214 -16.95 5.82 -0.48
CA GLY A 214 -16.86 6.85 -1.50
C GLY A 214 -17.02 6.30 -2.91
N GLN A 215 -16.44 5.14 -3.19
CA GLN A 215 -16.60 4.43 -4.45
C GLN A 215 -18.08 4.14 -4.74
N VAL A 216 -18.84 3.68 -3.74
CA VAL A 216 -20.26 3.36 -3.88
C VAL A 216 -21.10 4.63 -4.05
N ILE A 217 -20.81 5.66 -3.26
CA ILE A 217 -21.55 6.95 -3.31
C ILE A 217 -21.33 7.62 -4.67
N HIS A 218 -20.09 7.69 -5.15
CA HIS A 218 -19.76 8.24 -6.46
C HIS A 218 -20.49 7.51 -7.60
N LYS A 219 -20.49 6.17 -7.56
CA LYS A 219 -21.21 5.36 -8.55
C LYS A 219 -22.69 5.72 -8.58
N ARG A 220 -23.34 5.86 -7.41
CA ARG A 220 -24.75 6.26 -7.31
C ARG A 220 -24.99 7.67 -7.86
N ALA A 221 -24.08 8.61 -7.61
CA ALA A 221 -24.18 9.96 -8.19
C ALA A 221 -24.08 9.91 -9.72
N ALA A 222 -23.14 9.14 -10.27
CA ALA A 222 -22.99 8.97 -11.72
C ALA A 222 -24.23 8.32 -12.37
N GLU A 223 -24.79 7.28 -11.75
CA GLU A 223 -26.02 6.61 -12.20
C GLU A 223 -27.22 7.56 -12.17
N ALA A 224 -27.40 8.34 -11.09
CA ALA A 224 -28.47 9.34 -11.00
C ALA A 224 -28.36 10.42 -12.09
N PHE A 225 -27.14 10.88 -12.38
CA PHE A 225 -26.89 11.81 -13.49
C PHE A 225 -27.32 11.24 -14.85
N LEU A 226 -26.90 10.00 -15.15
CA LEU A 226 -27.24 9.32 -16.40
C LEU A 226 -28.77 9.12 -16.55
N ASN A 227 -29.45 8.84 -15.45
CA ASN A 227 -30.90 8.66 -15.39
C ASN A 227 -31.66 9.99 -15.32
N ARG A 228 -30.97 11.14 -15.33
CA ARG A 228 -31.53 12.50 -15.17
C ARG A 228 -32.35 12.68 -13.88
N ASP A 229 -32.05 11.90 -12.85
CA ASP A 229 -32.64 12.05 -11.52
C ASP A 229 -31.88 13.14 -10.75
N LYS A 230 -32.40 14.35 -10.79
CA LYS A 230 -31.76 15.52 -10.19
C LYS A 230 -31.70 15.45 -8.66
N GLU A 231 -32.74 14.88 -8.03
CA GLU A 231 -32.78 14.79 -6.56
C GLU A 231 -31.77 13.77 -6.03
N ALA A 232 -31.72 12.57 -6.61
CA ALA A 232 -30.74 11.57 -6.25
C ALA A 232 -29.31 12.04 -6.57
N PHE A 233 -29.10 12.73 -7.69
CA PHE A 233 -27.79 13.30 -8.04
C PHE A 233 -27.34 14.33 -7.00
N ALA A 234 -28.19 15.28 -6.63
CA ALA A 234 -27.87 16.29 -5.62
C ALA A 234 -27.58 15.66 -4.26
N LEU A 235 -28.38 14.66 -3.85
CA LEU A 235 -28.16 13.91 -2.61
C LEU A 235 -26.81 13.19 -2.57
N HIS A 236 -26.52 12.41 -3.62
CA HIS A 236 -25.28 11.60 -3.65
C HIS A 236 -24.03 12.45 -3.86
N SER A 237 -24.12 13.52 -4.65
CA SER A 237 -23.02 14.48 -4.81
C SER A 237 -22.68 15.18 -3.49
N LYS A 238 -23.69 15.66 -2.76
CA LYS A 238 -23.50 16.26 -1.44
C LYS A 238 -22.85 15.27 -0.45
N ARG A 239 -23.32 14.01 -0.43
CA ARG A 239 -22.73 12.97 0.41
C ARG A 239 -21.28 12.66 0.06
N PHE A 240 -20.95 12.68 -1.23
CA PHE A 240 -19.58 12.44 -1.67
C PHE A 240 -18.65 13.58 -1.23
N LEU A 241 -19.07 14.84 -1.43
CA LEU A 241 -18.28 16.00 -0.98
C LEU A 241 -18.11 16.01 0.55
N GLN A 242 -19.17 15.74 1.31
CA GLN A 242 -19.09 15.65 2.76
C GLN A 242 -18.10 14.55 3.19
N MET A 243 -18.12 13.39 2.53
CA MET A 243 -17.17 12.32 2.84
C MET A 243 -15.71 12.73 2.56
N LEU A 244 -15.43 13.54 1.53
CA LEU A 244 -14.08 14.07 1.30
C LEU A 244 -13.65 14.99 2.43
N GLU A 245 -14.53 15.85 2.92
CA GLU A 245 -14.29 16.71 4.08
C GLU A 245 -14.04 15.88 5.35
N ASP A 246 -14.86 14.86 5.59
CA ASP A 246 -14.71 13.95 6.74
C ASP A 246 -13.39 13.17 6.70
N VAL A 247 -12.94 12.72 5.51
CA VAL A 247 -11.64 12.06 5.34
C VAL A 247 -10.49 13.03 5.61
N ASP A 248 -10.57 14.26 5.13
CA ASP A 248 -9.56 15.28 5.39
C ASP A 248 -9.46 15.59 6.89
N GLU A 249 -10.60 15.75 7.57
CA GLU A 249 -10.63 15.94 9.04
C GLU A 249 -10.04 14.75 9.79
N LEU A 250 -10.39 13.52 9.39
CA LEU A 250 -9.85 12.31 9.96
C LEU A 250 -8.31 12.26 9.83
N LEU A 251 -7.78 12.51 8.64
CA LEU A 251 -6.36 12.43 8.35
C LEU A 251 -5.54 13.52 9.06
N ARG A 252 -6.11 14.70 9.31
CA ARG A 252 -5.48 15.77 10.11
C ARG A 252 -5.17 15.37 11.54
N THR A 253 -5.83 14.34 12.06
CA THR A 253 -5.58 13.85 13.42
C THR A 253 -4.23 13.15 13.58
N ARG A 254 -3.53 12.84 12.47
CA ARG A 254 -2.27 12.10 12.46
C ARG A 254 -1.21 12.81 11.62
N PRO A 255 -0.01 13.05 12.19
CA PRO A 255 1.07 13.74 11.47
C PRO A 255 1.58 12.95 10.26
N GLU A 256 1.46 11.60 10.27
CA GLU A 256 1.87 10.73 9.17
C GLU A 256 1.06 10.98 7.90
N PHE A 257 -0.17 11.43 8.02
CA PHE A 257 -1.05 11.74 6.89
C PHE A 257 -1.10 13.23 6.56
N ASN A 258 -0.33 14.06 7.26
CA ASN A 258 -0.32 15.50 7.03
C ASN A 258 0.58 15.85 5.84
N PHE A 259 -0.02 16.47 4.83
CA PHE A 259 0.65 16.89 3.60
C PHE A 259 1.73 17.96 3.85
N ASP A 260 1.53 18.84 4.82
CA ASP A 260 2.51 19.89 5.15
C ASP A 260 3.88 19.32 5.54
N ARG A 261 3.91 18.11 6.12
CA ARG A 261 5.15 17.40 6.44
C ARG A 261 5.95 17.07 5.17
N TRP A 262 5.27 16.63 4.12
CA TRP A 262 5.85 16.33 2.83
C TRP A 262 6.41 17.61 2.18
N LEU A 263 5.63 18.69 2.15
CA LEU A 263 6.05 19.97 1.61
C LEU A 263 7.23 20.57 2.38
N THR A 264 7.17 20.54 3.71
CA THR A 264 8.27 21.02 4.57
C THR A 264 9.55 20.23 4.31
N SER A 265 9.46 18.91 4.16
CA SER A 265 10.61 18.07 3.81
C SER A 265 11.16 18.43 2.43
N ALA A 266 10.32 18.62 1.42
CA ALA A 266 10.77 19.03 0.09
C ALA A 266 11.48 20.38 0.12
N ARG A 267 10.89 21.39 0.77
CA ARG A 267 11.49 22.72 0.93
C ARG A 267 12.83 22.70 1.64
N SER A 268 13.01 21.78 2.59
CA SER A 268 14.25 21.69 3.39
C SER A 268 15.50 21.31 2.57
N TRP A 269 15.34 20.86 1.33
CA TRP A 269 16.43 20.51 0.42
C TRP A 269 16.95 21.71 -0.39
N GLY A 270 16.21 22.84 -0.40
CA GLY A 270 16.62 24.05 -1.10
C GLY A 270 17.43 25.00 -0.20
N ASP A 271 18.48 25.60 -0.74
CA ASP A 271 19.28 26.60 -0.04
C ASP A 271 18.68 28.01 -0.18
N THR A 272 18.10 28.33 -1.33
CA THR A 272 17.45 29.61 -1.62
C THR A 272 15.93 29.52 -1.60
N GLU A 273 15.22 30.63 -1.43
CA GLU A 273 13.74 30.62 -1.50
C GLU A 273 13.23 30.21 -2.90
N GLU A 274 13.98 30.51 -3.95
CA GLU A 274 13.63 30.10 -5.32
C GLU A 274 13.72 28.58 -5.47
N GLU A 275 14.77 27.96 -4.96
CA GLU A 275 14.92 26.49 -4.93
C GLU A 275 13.85 25.82 -4.06
N LYS A 276 13.57 26.39 -2.88
CA LYS A 276 12.50 25.87 -1.99
C LYS A 276 11.13 25.88 -2.68
N ASN A 277 10.82 26.97 -3.41
CA ASN A 277 9.56 27.09 -4.12
C ASN A 277 9.49 26.12 -5.32
N LEU A 278 10.61 25.88 -6.00
CA LEU A 278 10.69 24.88 -7.07
C LEU A 278 10.48 23.47 -6.53
N LEU A 279 11.15 23.12 -5.44
CA LEU A 279 11.01 21.79 -4.80
C LEU A 279 9.61 21.56 -4.23
N GLU A 280 8.97 22.60 -3.67
CA GLU A 280 7.57 22.54 -3.27
C GLU A 280 6.64 22.32 -4.47
N TYR A 281 6.87 23.04 -5.55
CA TYR A 281 6.11 22.85 -6.79
C TYR A 281 6.26 21.42 -7.34
N ASP A 282 7.47 20.89 -7.40
CA ASP A 282 7.74 19.53 -7.86
C ASP A 282 7.07 18.49 -6.93
N ALA A 283 7.15 18.70 -5.62
CA ALA A 283 6.49 17.82 -4.64
C ALA A 283 4.96 17.83 -4.79
N THR A 284 4.35 18.95 -5.14
CA THR A 284 2.90 19.07 -5.39
C THR A 284 2.50 18.49 -6.75
N CYS A 285 3.35 18.56 -7.77
CA CYS A 285 3.07 17.99 -9.09
C CYS A 285 2.82 16.48 -9.06
N LEU A 286 3.48 15.74 -8.16
CA LEU A 286 3.29 14.30 -7.99
C LEU A 286 1.85 13.93 -7.56
N LEU A 287 1.08 14.88 -7.02
CA LEU A 287 -0.32 14.65 -6.65
C LEU A 287 -1.30 14.81 -7.82
N TYR A 288 -0.88 15.49 -8.88
CA TYR A 288 -1.75 15.83 -10.01
C TYR A 288 -1.48 15.00 -11.27
N THR A 289 -0.49 14.12 -11.23
CA THR A 289 -0.17 13.19 -12.32
C THR A 289 -0.82 11.85 -12.15
#